data_f19b992b565e1114ad155370d75c397c
#
_entry.id   f19b992b565e1114ad155370d75c397c
#
_cell.length_a   1.000
_cell.length_b   1.000
_cell.length_c   1.000
_cell.angle_alpha   90.00
_cell.angle_beta   90.00
_cell.angle_gamma   90.00
#
_symmetry.space_group_name_H-M   'P 1'
#
loop_
_entity.id
_entity.type
_entity.pdbx_description
1 polymer ?
#
loop_
_entity_poly.entity_id
_entity_poly.type
_entity_poly.pdbx_seq_one_letter_code
_entity_poly.pdbx_strand_id
1 'polypeptide(L)'
;RQMCIRDRTNLIATSGNFGLFLYGFLERFLIPTGLHHLIYTPFQFSALGNSLTVGDATYTGSYIVMMMEYSMGLPFSDGIVWMYNGFTKTFGYFGIVAAFIFCARKENRKKTAAVLVPLAFTASLASITEPLDFMFCFTAPILWVAHACISGLFIVLLHTFHVTGFTTNLLGSVLMNLSAGADKTNYPTLYLLALCQIAVYFVVFTLLIKAFNLHTPGREEVSTETAKSAAPAKKASVKNAAEVQCVIDGLGGKENILSVDNCFTRLRVNIKDPAKLDEAAINKLPNSGIVKKGTDIQIVYGLQVADIKRAVEAQLENQ
;
A
#
# COMPACT_ATOMS: atom_id res chain seq x y z
N ARG A 1 30.70 -7.30 6.23
CA ARG A 1 29.31 -6.81 5.98
C ARG A 1 28.36 -7.07 7.15
N GLN A 2 28.45 -8.19 7.86
CA GLN A 2 27.60 -8.47 9.05
C GLN A 2 27.95 -7.56 10.26
N MET A 3 29.20 -7.18 10.46
CA MET A 3 29.60 -6.25 11.53
C MET A 3 28.97 -4.85 11.41
N CYS A 4 28.91 -4.29 10.19
CA CYS A 4 28.31 -2.95 10.00
C CYS A 4 26.80 -2.88 10.27
N ILE A 5 26.06 -3.98 10.05
CA ILE A 5 24.63 -4.03 10.36
C ILE A 5 24.42 -4.11 11.87
N ARG A 6 25.21 -4.93 12.56
CA ARG A 6 25.15 -5.12 14.01
C ARG A 6 25.51 -3.83 14.78
N ASP A 7 26.50 -3.08 14.30
CA ASP A 7 26.89 -1.80 14.91
C ASP A 7 25.81 -0.73 14.76
N ARG A 8 25.13 -0.65 13.60
CA ARG A 8 24.04 0.29 13.36
C ARG A 8 22.80 -0.04 14.18
N THR A 9 22.45 -1.32 14.31
CA THR A 9 21.31 -1.75 15.11
C THR A 9 21.57 -1.57 16.61
N ASN A 10 22.80 -1.78 17.08
CA ASN A 10 23.19 -1.46 18.46
C ASN A 10 23.07 0.04 18.77
N LEU A 11 23.46 0.91 17.82
CA LEU A 11 23.30 2.36 17.98
C LEU A 11 21.84 2.75 18.19
N ILE A 12 20.92 2.18 17.38
CA ILE A 12 19.48 2.41 17.52
C ILE A 12 19.00 1.93 18.91
N ALA A 13 19.38 0.72 19.31
CA ALA A 13 18.94 0.13 20.57
C ALA A 13 19.43 0.91 21.81
N THR A 14 20.60 1.53 21.76
CA THR A 14 21.21 2.26 22.89
C THR A 14 20.85 3.74 22.94
N SER A 15 20.22 4.30 21.91
CA SER A 15 19.93 5.73 21.78
C SER A 15 18.58 6.17 22.40
N GLY A 16 17.90 5.30 23.15
CA GLY A 16 16.64 5.62 23.82
C GLY A 16 15.55 6.09 22.85
N ASN A 17 14.82 7.15 23.21
CA ASN A 17 13.73 7.69 22.38
C ASN A 17 14.18 8.15 20.99
N PHE A 18 15.41 8.64 20.86
CA PHE A 18 15.94 8.99 19.54
C PHE A 18 16.16 7.74 18.67
N GLY A 19 16.64 6.66 19.26
CA GLY A 19 16.79 5.38 18.58
C GLY A 19 15.42 4.82 18.11
N LEU A 20 14.40 4.91 18.95
CA LEU A 20 13.04 4.50 18.59
C LEU A 20 12.45 5.36 17.46
N PHE A 21 12.66 6.67 17.50
CA PHE A 21 12.30 7.57 16.41
C PHE A 21 12.98 7.16 15.11
N LEU A 22 14.31 6.97 15.16
CA LEU A 22 15.10 6.59 13.98
C LEU A 22 14.68 5.22 13.42
N TYR A 23 14.36 4.26 14.30
CA TYR A 23 13.82 2.97 13.92
C TYR A 23 12.53 3.12 13.09
N GLY A 24 11.54 3.83 13.63
CA GLY A 24 10.25 4.03 12.96
C GLY A 24 10.36 4.88 11.69
N PHE A 25 11.23 5.90 11.70
CA PHE A 25 11.52 6.72 10.53
C PHE A 25 12.14 5.89 9.40
N LEU A 26 13.21 5.15 9.68
CA LEU A 26 13.92 4.36 8.67
C LEU A 26 13.07 3.19 8.16
N GLU A 27 12.30 2.57 9.02
CA GLU A 27 11.39 1.48 8.63
C GLU A 27 10.41 1.96 7.56
N ARG A 28 9.86 3.18 7.68
CA ARG A 28 8.98 3.76 6.68
C ARG A 28 9.75 4.34 5.49
N PHE A 29 10.78 5.10 5.74
CA PHE A 29 11.53 5.80 4.71
C PHE A 29 12.13 4.84 3.66
N LEU A 30 12.57 3.67 4.09
CA LEU A 30 13.23 2.68 3.23
C LEU A 30 12.28 1.71 2.51
N ILE A 31 10.95 1.81 2.68
CA ILE A 31 10.01 0.93 1.98
C ILE A 31 10.21 0.95 0.46
N PRO A 32 10.37 2.11 -0.24
CA PRO A 32 10.49 2.13 -1.68
C PRO A 32 11.73 1.39 -2.21
N THR A 33 12.75 1.24 -1.37
CA THR A 33 13.98 0.52 -1.70
C THR A 33 13.96 -0.97 -1.33
N GLY A 34 12.93 -1.40 -0.57
CA GLY A 34 12.86 -2.75 0.01
C GLY A 34 13.81 -2.98 1.20
N LEU A 35 14.65 -1.99 1.56
CA LEU A 35 15.65 -2.14 2.63
C LEU A 35 15.07 -2.03 4.04
N HIS A 36 13.79 -1.69 4.20
CA HIS A 36 13.11 -1.62 5.50
C HIS A 36 13.17 -2.95 6.27
N HIS A 37 13.20 -4.09 5.57
CA HIS A 37 13.39 -5.40 6.20
C HIS A 37 14.69 -5.51 6.98
N LEU A 38 15.76 -4.84 6.55
CA LEU A 38 17.04 -4.82 7.26
C LEU A 38 16.97 -4.03 8.58
N ILE A 39 15.99 -3.15 8.73
CA ILE A 39 15.80 -2.36 9.93
C ILE A 39 15.05 -3.15 11.00
N TYR A 40 13.88 -3.72 10.70
CA TYR A 40 13.06 -4.34 11.72
C TYR A 40 13.37 -5.83 12.00
N THR A 41 13.81 -6.59 10.99
CA THR A 41 14.05 -8.03 11.12
C THR A 41 15.04 -8.39 12.23
N PRO A 42 16.17 -7.68 12.41
CA PRO A 42 17.09 -7.99 13.50
C PRO A 42 16.47 -7.85 14.89
N PHE A 43 15.59 -6.87 15.09
CA PHE A 43 14.90 -6.67 16.37
C PHE A 43 13.79 -7.69 16.58
N GLN A 44 13.04 -8.02 15.56
CA GLN A 44 11.89 -8.91 15.70
C GLN A 44 12.28 -10.39 15.83
N PHE A 45 13.39 -10.81 15.24
CA PHE A 45 13.75 -12.23 15.12
C PHE A 45 15.14 -12.61 15.65
N SER A 46 15.83 -11.71 16.38
CA SER A 46 17.09 -12.06 17.03
C SER A 46 17.15 -11.56 18.46
N ALA A 47 18.16 -12.02 19.22
CA ALA A 47 18.40 -11.61 20.60
C ALA A 47 18.65 -10.10 20.79
N LEU A 48 18.86 -9.35 19.69
CA LEU A 48 19.02 -7.91 19.73
C LEU A 48 17.75 -7.19 20.17
N GLY A 49 16.57 -7.70 19.77
CA GLY A 49 15.30 -7.08 20.13
C GLY A 49 14.82 -7.49 21.53
N ASN A 50 14.92 -8.76 21.86
CA ASN A 50 14.51 -9.28 23.17
C ASN A 50 14.96 -10.74 23.34
N SER A 51 15.01 -11.20 24.60
CA SER A 51 15.22 -12.60 24.95
C SER A 51 14.47 -12.98 26.20
N LEU A 52 13.79 -14.12 26.20
CA LEU A 52 13.05 -14.67 27.35
C LEU A 52 13.51 -16.10 27.61
N THR A 53 13.94 -16.40 28.81
CA THR A 53 14.29 -17.75 29.23
C THR A 53 13.21 -18.33 30.13
N VAL A 54 12.68 -19.48 29.78
CA VAL A 54 11.65 -20.19 30.55
C VAL A 54 12.11 -21.65 30.71
N GLY A 55 12.46 -22.04 31.94
CA GLY A 55 13.11 -23.32 32.19
C GLY A 55 14.45 -23.39 31.46
N ASP A 56 14.68 -24.45 30.68
CA ASP A 56 15.89 -24.66 29.89
C ASP A 56 15.80 -24.05 28.47
N ALA A 57 14.65 -23.50 28.08
CA ALA A 57 14.46 -22.94 26.74
C ALA A 57 14.62 -21.41 26.71
N THR A 58 15.39 -20.92 25.74
CA THR A 58 15.57 -19.49 25.49
C THR A 58 14.93 -19.11 24.17
N TYR A 59 13.97 -18.18 24.23
CA TYR A 59 13.26 -17.60 23.10
C TYR A 59 13.90 -16.24 22.77
N THR A 60 14.15 -15.98 21.50
CA THR A 60 14.82 -14.75 21.06
C THR A 60 14.02 -14.03 19.97
N GLY A 61 14.06 -12.70 19.99
CA GLY A 61 13.35 -11.81 19.10
C GLY A 61 12.05 -11.27 19.69
N SER A 62 11.81 -9.98 19.52
CA SER A 62 10.66 -9.29 20.11
C SER A 62 9.32 -9.92 19.74
N TYR A 63 9.18 -10.40 18.50
CA TYR A 63 7.96 -11.07 18.04
C TYR A 63 7.71 -12.39 18.78
N ILE A 64 8.74 -13.24 18.86
CA ILE A 64 8.63 -14.55 19.49
C ILE A 64 8.43 -14.38 20.99
N VAL A 65 9.18 -13.51 21.65
CA VAL A 65 9.05 -13.23 23.08
C VAL A 65 7.65 -12.69 23.41
N MET A 66 7.15 -11.73 22.64
CA MET A 66 5.80 -11.19 22.80
C MET A 66 4.72 -12.27 22.70
N MET A 67 4.84 -13.20 21.75
CA MET A 67 3.90 -14.33 21.60
C MET A 67 3.97 -15.29 22.78
N MET A 68 5.17 -15.56 23.30
CA MET A 68 5.37 -16.42 24.48
C MET A 68 4.81 -15.79 25.74
N GLU A 69 5.10 -14.51 25.98
CA GLU A 69 4.54 -13.73 27.11
C GLU A 69 3.00 -13.71 27.07
N TYR A 70 2.42 -13.50 25.88
CA TYR A 70 0.98 -13.57 25.67
C TYR A 70 0.40 -14.95 26.00
N SER A 71 1.00 -16.03 25.45
CA SER A 71 0.50 -17.39 25.62
C SER A 71 0.61 -17.90 27.06
N MET A 72 1.64 -17.44 27.79
CA MET A 72 1.87 -17.78 29.21
C MET A 72 1.13 -16.83 30.17
N GLY A 73 0.47 -15.78 29.67
CA GLY A 73 -0.19 -14.78 30.48
C GLY A 73 0.76 -13.90 31.30
N LEU A 74 2.04 -13.80 30.88
CA LEU A 74 3.06 -12.98 31.53
C LEU A 74 2.85 -11.49 31.20
N PRO A 75 3.42 -10.56 32.03
CA PRO A 75 3.56 -9.16 31.63
C PRO A 75 4.43 -9.03 30.39
N PHE A 76 4.11 -8.07 29.51
CA PHE A 76 4.95 -7.79 28.37
C PHE A 76 6.22 -7.06 28.77
N SER A 77 7.35 -7.53 28.25
CA SER A 77 8.67 -6.94 28.48
C SER A 77 8.93 -5.71 27.59
N ASP A 78 9.93 -4.89 27.94
CA ASP A 78 10.27 -3.65 27.23
C ASP A 78 10.63 -3.87 25.74
N GLY A 79 11.05 -5.08 25.37
CA GLY A 79 11.34 -5.44 23.97
C GLY A 79 10.16 -5.33 23.02
N ILE A 80 8.94 -5.17 23.51
CA ILE A 80 7.73 -4.99 22.69
C ILE A 80 7.78 -3.71 21.84
N VAL A 81 8.59 -2.72 22.22
CA VAL A 81 8.79 -1.47 21.49
C VAL A 81 9.17 -1.68 20.02
N TRP A 82 9.86 -2.78 19.72
CA TRP A 82 10.26 -3.12 18.36
C TRP A 82 9.12 -3.68 17.50
N MET A 83 7.95 -3.89 18.10
CA MET A 83 6.73 -4.30 17.39
C MET A 83 5.83 -3.13 16.99
N TYR A 84 6.13 -1.89 17.44
CA TYR A 84 5.29 -0.71 17.17
C TYR A 84 5.26 -0.27 15.71
N ASN A 85 6.13 -0.80 14.85
CA ASN A 85 6.12 -0.53 13.41
C ASN A 85 4.79 -0.88 12.73
N GLY A 86 3.99 -1.77 13.32
CA GLY A 86 2.63 -2.09 12.87
C GLY A 86 1.62 -0.96 13.08
N PHE A 87 1.83 -0.06 14.05
CA PHE A 87 0.86 0.96 14.46
C PHE A 87 0.43 1.88 13.31
N THR A 88 1.39 2.42 12.57
CA THR A 88 1.10 3.28 11.41
C THR A 88 0.41 2.49 10.28
N LYS A 89 0.77 1.23 10.06
CA LYS A 89 0.11 0.34 9.07
C LYS A 89 -1.35 0.15 9.39
N THR A 90 -1.65 -0.02 10.68
CA THR A 90 -2.99 -0.31 11.17
C THR A 90 -3.90 0.92 11.16
N PHE A 91 -3.39 2.10 11.56
CA PHE A 91 -4.24 3.27 11.82
C PHE A 91 -3.90 4.47 10.93
N GLY A 92 -2.63 4.77 10.68
CA GLY A 92 -2.20 6.01 10.02
C GLY A 92 -2.75 6.20 8.61
N TYR A 93 -2.91 5.14 7.86
CA TYR A 93 -3.37 5.21 6.45
C TYR A 93 -4.81 5.71 6.30
N PHE A 94 -5.65 5.55 7.31
CA PHE A 94 -6.99 6.16 7.28
C PHE A 94 -6.90 7.70 7.25
N GLY A 95 -5.97 8.29 8.00
CA GLY A 95 -5.72 9.74 7.98
C GLY A 95 -5.16 10.21 6.64
N ILE A 96 -4.20 9.47 6.07
CA ILE A 96 -3.60 9.76 4.76
C ILE A 96 -4.68 9.74 3.66
N VAL A 97 -5.48 8.68 3.62
CA VAL A 97 -6.56 8.51 2.61
C VAL A 97 -7.63 9.58 2.79
N ALA A 98 -8.02 9.90 4.02
CA ALA A 98 -8.96 10.99 4.30
C ALA A 98 -8.43 12.34 3.78
N ALA A 99 -7.14 12.64 3.95
CA ALA A 99 -6.51 13.85 3.43
C ALA A 99 -6.53 13.90 1.89
N PHE A 100 -6.21 12.79 1.21
CA PHE A 100 -6.27 12.73 -0.25
C PHE A 100 -7.67 12.94 -0.78
N ILE A 101 -8.68 12.28 -0.19
CA ILE A 101 -10.09 12.45 -0.59
C ILE A 101 -10.57 13.89 -0.34
N PHE A 102 -10.20 14.47 0.81
CA PHE A 102 -10.56 15.84 1.16
C PHE A 102 -9.94 16.87 0.19
N CYS A 103 -8.68 16.67 -0.19
CA CYS A 103 -7.96 17.55 -1.12
C CYS A 103 -8.31 17.31 -2.59
N ALA A 104 -8.92 16.17 -2.93
CA ALA A 104 -9.35 15.87 -4.27
C ALA A 104 -10.40 16.87 -4.79
N ARG A 105 -10.43 17.13 -6.10
CA ARG A 105 -11.46 17.95 -6.75
C ARG A 105 -12.85 17.32 -6.51
N LYS A 106 -13.86 18.18 -6.37
CA LYS A 106 -15.22 17.72 -6.02
C LYS A 106 -15.74 16.62 -6.96
N GLU A 107 -15.44 16.75 -8.24
CA GLU A 107 -15.83 15.80 -9.31
C GLU A 107 -15.17 14.43 -9.12
N ASN A 108 -13.94 14.42 -8.63
CA ASN A 108 -13.11 13.22 -8.50
C ASN A 108 -13.23 12.54 -7.13
N ARG A 109 -13.78 13.20 -6.10
CA ARG A 109 -13.82 12.69 -4.71
C ARG A 109 -14.39 11.29 -4.58
N LYS A 110 -15.55 11.03 -5.22
CA LYS A 110 -16.21 9.71 -5.16
C LYS A 110 -15.35 8.63 -5.81
N LYS A 111 -14.73 8.94 -6.95
CA LYS A 111 -13.85 8.01 -7.67
C LYS A 111 -12.57 7.75 -6.86
N THR A 112 -11.96 8.80 -6.31
CA THR A 112 -10.77 8.71 -5.45
C THR A 112 -11.07 7.88 -4.18
N ALA A 113 -12.21 8.12 -3.52
CA ALA A 113 -12.63 7.35 -2.35
C ALA A 113 -12.85 5.87 -2.69
N ALA A 114 -13.50 5.56 -3.82
CA ALA A 114 -13.74 4.19 -4.24
C ALA A 114 -12.45 3.38 -4.47
N VAL A 115 -11.35 4.04 -4.83
CA VAL A 115 -10.03 3.39 -5.00
C VAL A 115 -9.25 3.36 -3.70
N LEU A 116 -9.18 4.48 -2.96
CA LEU A 116 -8.26 4.60 -1.83
C LEU A 116 -8.79 3.96 -0.53
N VAL A 117 -10.10 3.96 -0.31
CA VAL A 117 -10.69 3.38 0.92
C VAL A 117 -10.41 1.87 1.03
N PRO A 118 -10.63 1.05 -0.02
CA PRO A 118 -10.25 -0.37 0.02
C PRO A 118 -8.75 -0.58 0.29
N LEU A 119 -7.88 0.28 -0.26
CA LEU A 119 -6.43 0.19 -0.04
C LEU A 119 -6.06 0.51 1.42
N ALA A 120 -6.75 1.49 2.07
CA ALA A 120 -6.55 1.75 3.49
C ALA A 120 -6.95 0.55 4.35
N PHE A 121 -8.07 -0.13 4.02
CA PHE A 121 -8.47 -1.36 4.70
C PHE A 121 -7.48 -2.50 4.45
N THR A 122 -6.93 -2.64 3.24
CA THR A 122 -5.89 -3.62 2.93
C THR A 122 -4.63 -3.36 3.76
N ALA A 123 -4.20 -2.09 3.88
CA ALA A 123 -3.08 -1.71 4.74
C ALA A 123 -3.35 -2.07 6.21
N SER A 124 -4.55 -1.77 6.71
CA SER A 124 -4.92 -1.97 8.11
C SER A 124 -5.13 -3.45 8.47
N LEU A 125 -5.77 -4.23 7.62
CA LEU A 125 -6.12 -5.64 7.90
C LEU A 125 -5.01 -6.61 7.52
N ALA A 126 -4.35 -6.39 6.38
CA ALA A 126 -3.33 -7.29 5.84
C ALA A 126 -1.89 -6.78 6.01
N SER A 127 -1.72 -5.56 6.55
CA SER A 127 -0.41 -4.88 6.68
C SER A 127 0.32 -4.66 5.34
N ILE A 128 -0.42 -4.65 4.21
CA ILE A 128 0.09 -4.41 2.86
C ILE A 128 -0.11 -2.93 2.54
N THR A 129 0.96 -2.16 2.62
CA THR A 129 0.93 -0.68 2.50
C THR A 129 1.46 -0.17 1.16
N GLU A 130 2.23 -0.98 0.44
CA GLU A 130 2.95 -0.63 -0.77
C GLU A 130 2.09 0.02 -1.86
N PRO A 131 0.83 -0.42 -2.11
CA PRO A 131 0.00 0.23 -3.12
C PRO A 131 -0.32 1.70 -2.82
N LEU A 132 -0.46 2.05 -1.52
CA LEU A 132 -0.63 3.44 -1.09
C LEU A 132 0.71 4.18 -1.03
N ASP A 133 1.75 3.54 -0.50
CA ASP A 133 3.08 4.13 -0.34
C ASP A 133 3.66 4.57 -1.69
N PHE A 134 3.64 3.70 -2.69
CA PHE A 134 4.15 4.02 -4.03
C PHE A 134 3.33 5.10 -4.76
N MET A 135 2.08 5.32 -4.35
CA MET A 135 1.23 6.34 -4.95
C MET A 135 1.74 7.76 -4.65
N PHE A 136 2.35 7.98 -3.48
CA PHE A 136 2.80 9.32 -3.10
C PHE A 136 4.31 9.46 -2.85
N CYS A 137 5.06 8.38 -2.63
CA CYS A 137 6.50 8.49 -2.42
C CYS A 137 7.25 9.07 -3.62
N PHE A 138 6.82 8.76 -4.85
CA PHE A 138 7.44 9.27 -6.07
C PHE A 138 6.82 10.58 -6.56
N THR A 139 5.51 10.76 -6.37
CA THR A 139 4.79 11.95 -6.86
C THR A 139 4.87 13.13 -5.92
N ALA A 140 5.05 12.89 -4.63
CA ALA A 140 5.09 13.90 -3.59
C ALA A 140 6.09 13.52 -2.47
N PRO A 141 7.42 13.57 -2.73
CA PRO A 141 8.44 13.10 -1.77
C PRO A 141 8.37 13.78 -0.40
N ILE A 142 7.90 15.04 -0.34
CA ILE A 142 7.72 15.75 0.93
C ILE A 142 6.68 15.06 1.84
N LEU A 143 5.62 14.49 1.26
CA LEU A 143 4.63 13.69 2.02
C LEU A 143 5.25 12.38 2.51
N TRP A 144 6.18 11.82 1.73
CA TRP A 144 6.90 10.61 2.13
C TRP A 144 7.81 10.85 3.34
N VAL A 145 8.56 11.94 3.34
CA VAL A 145 9.37 12.34 4.50
C VAL A 145 8.49 12.63 5.71
N ALA A 146 7.39 13.38 5.53
CA ALA A 146 6.43 13.64 6.60
C ALA A 146 5.83 12.34 7.17
N HIS A 147 5.48 11.38 6.29
CA HIS A 147 5.00 10.06 6.69
C HIS A 147 6.01 9.32 7.59
N ALA A 148 7.27 9.26 7.18
CA ALA A 148 8.32 8.63 7.96
C ALA A 148 8.55 9.32 9.31
N CYS A 149 8.54 10.67 9.35
CA CYS A 149 8.66 11.45 10.58
C CYS A 149 7.49 11.20 11.55
N ILE A 150 6.26 11.24 11.06
CA ILE A 150 5.06 10.98 11.88
C ILE A 150 5.11 9.55 12.44
N SER A 151 5.48 8.56 11.61
CA SER A 151 5.60 7.18 12.08
C SER A 151 6.62 7.05 13.20
N GLY A 152 7.82 7.61 13.04
CA GLY A 152 8.84 7.59 14.08
C GLY A 152 8.39 8.28 15.37
N LEU A 153 7.72 9.44 15.26
CA LEU A 153 7.18 10.17 16.40
C LEU A 153 6.16 9.34 17.19
N PHE A 154 5.24 8.67 16.51
CA PHE A 154 4.22 7.86 17.19
C PHE A 154 4.78 6.61 17.86
N ILE A 155 5.89 6.03 17.36
CA ILE A 155 6.61 4.97 18.06
C ILE A 155 7.16 5.49 19.40
N VAL A 156 7.74 6.69 19.42
CA VAL A 156 8.20 7.32 20.67
C VAL A 156 7.04 7.62 21.63
N LEU A 157 5.90 8.10 21.11
CA LEU A 157 4.71 8.34 21.94
C LEU A 157 4.17 7.05 22.55
N LEU A 158 4.06 5.96 21.79
CA LEU A 158 3.64 4.66 22.33
C LEU A 158 4.54 4.21 23.48
N HIS A 159 5.85 4.34 23.32
CA HIS A 159 6.82 4.03 24.37
C HIS A 159 6.65 4.95 25.59
N THR A 160 6.55 6.27 25.38
CA THR A 160 6.43 7.27 26.44
C THR A 160 5.16 7.08 27.27
N PHE A 161 4.06 6.64 26.65
CA PHE A 161 2.79 6.36 27.33
C PHE A 161 2.67 4.90 27.79
N HIS A 162 3.76 4.15 27.81
CA HIS A 162 3.82 2.76 28.28
C HIS A 162 2.74 1.88 27.65
N VAL A 163 2.52 2.02 26.36
CA VAL A 163 1.64 1.14 25.59
C VAL A 163 2.38 -0.15 25.30
N THR A 164 1.86 -1.28 25.75
CA THR A 164 2.43 -2.62 25.50
C THR A 164 1.51 -3.48 24.65
N GLY A 165 0.54 -2.84 23.98
CA GLY A 165 -0.45 -3.52 23.16
C GLY A 165 0.05 -3.94 21.78
N PHE A 166 -0.66 -4.89 21.20
CA PHE A 166 -0.42 -5.40 19.84
C PHE A 166 -0.80 -4.38 18.79
N THR A 167 0.07 -4.16 17.80
CA THR A 167 -0.10 -3.16 16.73
C THR A 167 0.03 -3.74 15.33
N THR A 168 0.15 -5.05 15.17
CA THR A 168 0.54 -5.69 13.90
C THR A 168 -0.44 -5.48 12.75
N ASN A 169 -1.73 -5.63 13.00
CA ASN A 169 -2.85 -5.34 12.10
C ASN A 169 -4.13 -5.10 12.90
N LEU A 170 -5.16 -4.56 12.27
CA LEU A 170 -6.38 -4.16 12.97
C LEU A 170 -7.06 -5.34 13.70
N LEU A 171 -7.24 -6.47 13.02
CA LEU A 171 -7.91 -7.62 13.61
C LEU A 171 -7.11 -8.19 14.79
N GLY A 172 -5.81 -8.40 14.58
CA GLY A 172 -4.90 -8.87 15.64
C GLY A 172 -4.81 -7.88 16.79
N SER A 173 -4.72 -6.56 16.50
CA SER A 173 -4.72 -5.53 17.53
C SER A 173 -5.98 -5.60 18.39
N VAL A 174 -7.16 -5.67 17.78
CA VAL A 174 -8.41 -5.72 18.54
C VAL A 174 -8.53 -7.00 19.37
N LEU A 175 -8.38 -8.16 18.74
CA LEU A 175 -8.60 -9.45 19.39
C LEU A 175 -7.57 -9.71 20.50
N MET A 176 -6.28 -9.50 20.23
CA MET A 176 -5.23 -9.80 21.20
C MET A 176 -5.19 -8.80 22.35
N ASN A 177 -5.44 -7.51 22.09
CA ASN A 177 -5.49 -6.52 23.17
C ASN A 177 -6.68 -6.73 24.10
N LEU A 178 -7.86 -7.03 23.55
CA LEU A 178 -9.03 -7.31 24.38
C LEU A 178 -8.87 -8.59 25.20
N SER A 179 -8.27 -9.65 24.65
CA SER A 179 -8.04 -10.90 25.36
C SER A 179 -6.93 -10.80 26.41
N ALA A 180 -5.88 -9.99 26.17
CA ALA A 180 -4.81 -9.77 27.14
C ALA A 180 -5.21 -8.83 28.29
N GLY A 181 -6.18 -7.94 28.06
CA GLY A 181 -6.70 -6.99 29.04
C GLY A 181 -5.97 -5.64 29.03
N ALA A 182 -6.66 -4.62 29.55
CA ALA A 182 -6.16 -3.24 29.59
C ALA A 182 -4.93 -3.08 30.51
N ASP A 183 -4.91 -3.80 31.61
CA ASP A 183 -3.83 -3.74 32.61
C ASP A 183 -2.47 -4.18 32.04
N LYS A 184 -2.49 -5.10 31.06
CA LYS A 184 -1.27 -5.62 30.44
C LYS A 184 -0.88 -4.88 29.18
N THR A 185 -1.84 -4.31 28.45
CA THR A 185 -1.61 -3.79 27.09
C THR A 185 -1.72 -2.28 27.00
N ASN A 186 -2.37 -1.64 27.98
CA ASN A 186 -2.75 -0.23 27.92
C ASN A 186 -3.43 0.13 26.58
N TYR A 187 -4.29 -0.78 26.08
CA TYR A 187 -4.95 -0.59 24.77
C TYR A 187 -5.88 0.65 24.72
N PRO A 188 -6.49 1.14 25.83
CA PRO A 188 -7.25 2.38 25.76
C PRO A 188 -6.39 3.57 25.29
N THR A 189 -5.17 3.67 25.82
CA THR A 189 -4.18 4.67 25.40
C THR A 189 -3.71 4.42 23.97
N LEU A 190 -3.52 3.14 23.57
CA LEU A 190 -3.17 2.77 22.20
C LEU A 190 -4.21 3.30 21.20
N TYR A 191 -5.50 3.06 21.44
CA TYR A 191 -6.55 3.52 20.51
C TYR A 191 -6.76 5.03 20.55
N LEU A 192 -6.53 5.67 21.70
CA LEU A 192 -6.49 7.14 21.77
C LEU A 192 -5.36 7.70 20.89
N LEU A 193 -4.16 7.16 21.01
CA LEU A 193 -3.03 7.54 20.15
C LEU A 193 -3.30 7.22 18.67
N ALA A 194 -4.03 6.13 18.38
CA ALA A 194 -4.44 5.82 17.01
C ALA A 194 -5.35 6.91 16.42
N LEU A 195 -6.34 7.37 17.16
CA LEU A 195 -7.19 8.49 16.74
C LEU A 195 -6.36 9.77 16.56
N CYS A 196 -5.45 10.06 17.49
CA CYS A 196 -4.52 11.18 17.35
C CYS A 196 -3.65 11.06 16.09
N GLN A 197 -3.13 9.86 15.79
CA GLN A 197 -2.32 9.62 14.59
C GLN A 197 -3.12 9.88 13.32
N ILE A 198 -4.36 9.36 13.24
CA ILE A 198 -5.26 9.60 12.10
C ILE A 198 -5.47 11.10 11.90
N ALA A 199 -5.76 11.85 12.99
CA ALA A 199 -5.95 13.29 12.94
C ALA A 199 -4.68 14.05 12.50
N VAL A 200 -3.51 13.67 13.03
CA VAL A 200 -2.22 14.27 12.66
C VAL A 200 -1.91 14.03 11.19
N TYR A 201 -2.08 12.82 10.68
CA TYR A 201 -1.92 12.54 9.25
C TYR A 201 -2.88 13.35 8.40
N PHE A 202 -4.15 13.39 8.77
CA PHE A 202 -5.15 14.18 8.03
C PHE A 202 -4.76 15.65 7.94
N VAL A 203 -4.39 16.26 9.06
CA VAL A 203 -4.04 17.68 9.13
C VAL A 203 -2.74 17.97 8.38
N VAL A 204 -1.65 17.24 8.69
CA VAL A 204 -0.33 17.47 8.11
C VAL A 204 -0.37 17.25 6.59
N PHE A 205 -0.97 16.16 6.13
CA PHE A 205 -1.07 15.88 4.69
C PHE A 205 -1.93 16.92 3.98
N THR A 206 -3.07 17.31 4.56
CA THR A 206 -3.93 18.36 3.99
C THR A 206 -3.19 19.69 3.87
N LEU A 207 -2.44 20.08 4.90
CA LEU A 207 -1.66 21.32 4.90
C LEU A 207 -0.54 21.27 3.84
N LEU A 208 0.24 20.19 3.79
CA LEU A 208 1.33 20.04 2.82
C LEU A 208 0.80 19.99 1.38
N ILE A 209 -0.28 19.25 1.12
CA ILE A 209 -0.90 19.16 -0.21
C ILE A 209 -1.36 20.53 -0.68
N LYS A 210 -1.99 21.32 0.20
CA LYS A 210 -2.47 22.67 -0.14
C LYS A 210 -1.33 23.67 -0.26
N ALA A 211 -0.39 23.67 0.69
CA ALA A 211 0.71 24.64 0.72
C ALA A 211 1.65 24.52 -0.49
N PHE A 212 1.97 23.29 -0.89
CA PHE A 212 2.87 23.01 -2.02
C PHE A 212 2.14 22.68 -3.32
N ASN A 213 0.80 22.79 -3.33
CA ASN A 213 -0.05 22.45 -4.48
C ASN A 213 0.30 21.09 -5.11
N LEU A 214 0.48 20.04 -4.27
CA LEU A 214 0.98 18.75 -4.71
C LEU A 214 -0.05 18.04 -5.60
N HIS A 215 0.43 17.37 -6.65
CA HIS A 215 -0.38 16.56 -7.56
C HIS A 215 -0.65 15.19 -6.92
N THR A 216 -1.57 15.15 -5.97
CA THR A 216 -2.01 13.91 -5.30
C THR A 216 -3.24 13.32 -6.01
N PRO A 217 -3.57 12.04 -5.77
CA PRO A 217 -4.71 11.39 -6.41
C PRO A 217 -6.00 12.20 -6.32
N GLY A 218 -6.68 12.36 -7.44
CA GLY A 218 -7.93 13.12 -7.55
C GLY A 218 -7.78 14.64 -7.72
N ARG A 219 -6.55 15.18 -7.70
CA ARG A 219 -6.26 16.59 -8.00
C ARG A 219 -5.87 16.85 -9.45
N GLU A 220 -5.77 15.82 -10.24
CA GLU A 220 -5.45 15.90 -11.67
C GLU A 220 -6.43 16.85 -12.36
N GLU A 221 -5.89 17.76 -13.18
CA GLU A 221 -6.72 18.57 -14.07
C GLU A 221 -7.36 17.63 -15.07
N VAL A 222 -8.67 17.73 -15.21
CA VAL A 222 -9.34 17.27 -16.42
C VAL A 222 -8.88 18.25 -17.51
N SER A 223 -7.69 18.02 -18.07
CA SER A 223 -7.24 18.75 -19.24
C SER A 223 -8.27 18.51 -20.32
N THR A 224 -8.82 19.60 -20.86
CA THR A 224 -9.80 19.57 -21.94
C THR A 224 -9.23 18.89 -23.20
N GLU A 225 -7.92 18.72 -23.27
CA GLU A 225 -7.23 17.94 -24.33
C GLU A 225 -7.20 16.44 -24.02
N THR A 226 -7.11 16.01 -22.74
CA THR A 226 -7.33 14.63 -22.34
C THR A 226 -8.83 14.32 -22.17
N ALA A 227 -9.70 15.34 -22.10
CA ALA A 227 -11.15 15.13 -22.14
C ALA A 227 -11.67 14.75 -23.55
N LYS A 228 -10.85 14.95 -24.59
CA LYS A 228 -11.12 14.32 -25.91
C LYS A 228 -10.57 12.89 -26.00
N SER A 229 -9.66 12.50 -25.07
CA SER A 229 -9.07 11.15 -24.98
C SER A 229 -9.50 10.40 -23.71
N ALA A 230 -10.04 11.08 -22.71
CA ALA A 230 -10.70 10.52 -21.53
C ALA A 230 -12.08 11.17 -21.42
N ALA A 231 -12.93 10.92 -22.39
CA ALA A 231 -14.36 10.94 -22.16
C ALA A 231 -14.60 10.14 -20.86
N PRO A 232 -15.50 10.62 -19.92
CA PRO A 232 -15.88 9.77 -18.81
C PRO A 232 -16.24 8.45 -19.47
N ALA A 233 -15.50 7.41 -19.12
CA ALA A 233 -15.87 6.09 -19.55
C ALA A 233 -17.32 5.96 -19.06
N LYS A 234 -18.28 6.36 -19.90
CA LYS A 234 -19.62 5.82 -19.86
C LYS A 234 -19.32 4.37 -19.58
N LYS A 235 -19.94 3.80 -18.52
CA LYS A 235 -19.95 2.36 -18.33
C LYS A 235 -20.05 1.80 -19.74
N ALA A 236 -18.89 1.48 -20.32
CA ALA A 236 -18.85 0.64 -21.47
C ALA A 236 -19.23 -0.72 -20.87
N SER A 237 -20.50 -0.86 -20.56
CA SER A 237 -21.05 -2.16 -20.83
C SER A 237 -20.63 -2.33 -22.27
N VAL A 238 -19.75 -3.30 -22.53
CA VAL A 238 -19.45 -3.80 -23.86
C VAL A 238 -20.78 -4.21 -24.44
N LYS A 239 -21.51 -3.22 -24.98
CA LYS A 239 -22.87 -3.36 -25.55
C LYS A 239 -22.80 -3.48 -27.05
N ASN A 240 -21.62 -3.25 -27.64
CA ASN A 240 -21.42 -3.35 -29.08
C ASN A 240 -20.36 -4.40 -29.40
N ALA A 241 -20.85 -5.58 -29.80
CA ALA A 241 -19.99 -6.60 -30.43
C ALA A 241 -19.12 -6.03 -31.56
N ALA A 242 -19.57 -4.95 -32.21
CA ALA A 242 -18.83 -4.24 -33.25
C ALA A 242 -17.54 -3.53 -32.73
N GLU A 243 -17.54 -2.99 -31.51
CA GLU A 243 -16.34 -2.33 -30.94
C GLU A 243 -15.26 -3.35 -30.57
N VAL A 244 -15.69 -4.50 -30.05
CA VAL A 244 -14.79 -5.63 -29.74
C VAL A 244 -14.23 -6.24 -31.02
N GLN A 245 -15.05 -6.33 -32.07
CA GLN A 245 -14.59 -6.81 -33.36
C GLN A 245 -13.50 -5.91 -33.94
N CYS A 246 -13.62 -4.58 -33.80
CA CYS A 246 -12.56 -3.67 -34.23
C CYS A 246 -11.21 -3.92 -33.50
N VAL A 247 -11.23 -4.35 -32.22
CA VAL A 247 -10.02 -4.71 -31.50
C VAL A 247 -9.43 -6.00 -32.05
N ILE A 248 -10.26 -7.02 -32.29
CA ILE A 248 -9.81 -8.28 -32.89
C ILE A 248 -9.24 -8.06 -34.30
N ASP A 249 -9.93 -7.29 -35.12
CA ASP A 249 -9.46 -6.94 -36.48
C ASP A 249 -8.15 -6.16 -36.43
N GLY A 250 -8.04 -5.20 -35.50
CA GLY A 250 -6.83 -4.40 -35.30
C GLY A 250 -5.64 -5.21 -34.77
N LEU A 251 -5.89 -6.34 -34.11
CA LEU A 251 -4.84 -7.29 -33.71
C LEU A 251 -4.44 -8.25 -34.85
N GLY A 252 -5.02 -8.08 -36.05
CA GLY A 252 -4.74 -8.89 -37.23
C GLY A 252 -5.69 -10.08 -37.40
N GLY A 253 -6.83 -10.04 -36.72
CA GLY A 253 -7.87 -11.08 -36.78
C GLY A 253 -7.63 -12.26 -35.82
N LYS A 254 -8.65 -13.12 -35.68
CA LYS A 254 -8.65 -14.29 -34.78
C LYS A 254 -7.43 -15.20 -35.00
N GLU A 255 -7.06 -15.46 -36.23
CA GLU A 255 -5.94 -16.35 -36.57
C GLU A 255 -4.57 -15.83 -36.14
N ASN A 256 -4.44 -14.50 -35.93
CA ASN A 256 -3.24 -13.85 -35.47
C ASN A 256 -3.11 -13.83 -33.93
N ILE A 257 -4.20 -14.03 -33.18
CA ILE A 257 -4.22 -14.01 -31.73
C ILE A 257 -3.88 -15.40 -31.18
N LEU A 258 -2.83 -15.48 -30.37
CA LEU A 258 -2.39 -16.71 -29.71
C LEU A 258 -2.99 -16.86 -28.30
N SER A 259 -3.02 -15.77 -27.54
CA SER A 259 -3.57 -15.75 -26.18
C SER A 259 -4.05 -14.37 -25.81
N VAL A 260 -5.09 -14.32 -25.00
CA VAL A 260 -5.62 -13.08 -24.42
C VAL A 260 -5.60 -13.20 -22.91
N ASP A 261 -4.94 -12.25 -22.25
CA ASP A 261 -4.88 -12.16 -20.80
C ASP A 261 -5.03 -10.70 -20.36
N ASN A 262 -5.16 -10.43 -19.09
CA ASN A 262 -5.17 -9.07 -18.56
C ASN A 262 -4.45 -8.95 -17.22
N CYS A 263 -3.88 -7.79 -16.97
CA CYS A 263 -3.58 -7.34 -15.61
C CYS A 263 -4.67 -6.36 -15.16
N PHE A 264 -4.44 -5.66 -14.05
CA PHE A 264 -5.46 -4.79 -13.44
C PHE A 264 -5.98 -3.67 -14.37
N THR A 265 -5.16 -3.20 -15.32
CA THR A 265 -5.50 -2.07 -16.20
C THR A 265 -5.21 -2.31 -17.68
N ARG A 266 -4.54 -3.42 -18.05
CA ARG A 266 -4.07 -3.65 -19.42
C ARG A 266 -4.57 -4.99 -19.93
N LEU A 267 -5.12 -4.98 -21.14
CA LEU A 267 -5.31 -6.19 -21.95
C LEU A 267 -3.97 -6.61 -22.52
N ARG A 268 -3.58 -7.84 -22.32
CA ARG A 268 -2.34 -8.44 -22.85
C ARG A 268 -2.71 -9.46 -23.89
N VAL A 269 -2.24 -9.25 -25.10
CA VAL A 269 -2.51 -10.15 -26.22
C VAL A 269 -1.20 -10.58 -26.82
N ASN A 270 -0.98 -11.87 -26.94
CA ASN A 270 0.12 -12.41 -27.70
C ASN A 270 -0.35 -12.72 -29.12
N ILE A 271 0.36 -12.17 -30.12
CA ILE A 271 0.01 -12.31 -31.53
C ILE A 271 1.13 -13.03 -32.29
N LYS A 272 0.79 -13.69 -33.41
CA LYS A 272 1.73 -14.42 -34.24
C LYS A 272 2.61 -13.46 -35.06
N ASP A 273 1.99 -12.49 -35.70
CA ASP A 273 2.64 -11.58 -36.66
C ASP A 273 2.34 -10.11 -36.28
N PRO A 274 3.33 -9.39 -35.73
CA PRO A 274 3.19 -7.97 -35.39
C PRO A 274 2.96 -7.04 -36.59
N ALA A 275 3.30 -7.46 -37.83
CA ALA A 275 3.12 -6.65 -39.03
C ALA A 275 1.64 -6.47 -39.40
N LYS A 276 0.75 -7.34 -38.88
CA LYS A 276 -0.69 -7.26 -39.08
C LYS A 276 -1.42 -6.35 -38.10
N LEU A 277 -0.68 -5.68 -37.21
CA LEU A 277 -1.28 -4.81 -36.16
C LEU A 277 -1.75 -3.49 -36.80
N ASP A 278 -3.05 -3.21 -36.69
CA ASP A 278 -3.66 -1.92 -37.04
C ASP A 278 -4.10 -1.16 -35.77
N GLU A 279 -3.26 -0.21 -35.35
CA GLU A 279 -3.56 0.63 -34.20
C GLU A 279 -4.78 1.54 -34.40
N ALA A 280 -5.05 1.95 -35.64
CA ALA A 280 -6.20 2.82 -35.93
C ALA A 280 -7.50 2.07 -35.70
N ALA A 281 -7.54 0.77 -36.01
CA ALA A 281 -8.67 -0.08 -35.69
C ALA A 281 -8.84 -0.32 -34.19
N ILE A 282 -7.73 -0.58 -33.45
CA ILE A 282 -7.75 -0.76 -31.99
C ILE A 282 -8.22 0.51 -31.27
N ASN A 283 -7.81 1.68 -31.75
CA ASN A 283 -8.15 2.97 -31.15
C ASN A 283 -9.62 3.37 -31.36
N LYS A 284 -10.40 2.63 -32.14
CA LYS A 284 -11.87 2.79 -32.21
C LYS A 284 -12.53 2.46 -30.88
N LEU A 285 -11.98 1.51 -30.11
CA LEU A 285 -12.34 1.32 -28.72
C LEU A 285 -11.44 2.22 -27.85
N PRO A 286 -12.01 3.17 -27.07
CA PRO A 286 -11.23 4.12 -26.28
C PRO A 286 -10.26 3.42 -25.36
N ASN A 287 -8.97 3.71 -25.51
CA ASN A 287 -7.89 3.21 -24.67
C ASN A 287 -6.91 4.36 -24.32
N SER A 288 -6.05 4.14 -23.33
CA SER A 288 -5.08 5.14 -22.86
C SER A 288 -3.68 4.96 -23.49
N GLY A 289 -3.54 4.01 -24.43
CA GLY A 289 -2.31 3.74 -25.15
C GLY A 289 -2.05 2.26 -25.39
N ILE A 290 -1.19 2.00 -26.39
CA ILE A 290 -0.78 0.65 -26.81
C ILE A 290 0.72 0.54 -26.59
N VAL A 291 1.16 -0.50 -25.86
CA VAL A 291 2.56 -0.83 -25.64
C VAL A 291 2.89 -2.10 -26.42
N LYS A 292 3.90 -2.03 -27.28
CA LYS A 292 4.35 -3.16 -28.11
C LYS A 292 5.67 -3.70 -27.60
N LYS A 293 5.75 -4.99 -27.39
CA LYS A 293 6.98 -5.68 -27.02
C LYS A 293 7.13 -6.97 -27.82
N GLY A 294 7.61 -6.82 -29.07
CA GLY A 294 7.63 -7.93 -30.02
C GLY A 294 6.21 -8.40 -30.35
N THR A 295 5.91 -9.66 -30.03
CA THR A 295 4.59 -10.29 -30.21
C THR A 295 3.63 -10.04 -29.05
N ASP A 296 4.11 -9.45 -27.93
CA ASP A 296 3.28 -9.11 -26.76
C ASP A 296 2.74 -7.68 -26.92
N ILE A 297 1.45 -7.55 -27.11
CA ILE A 297 0.72 -6.29 -27.27
C ILE A 297 -0.06 -6.01 -26.02
N GLN A 298 0.15 -4.84 -25.41
CA GLN A 298 -0.56 -4.42 -24.19
C GLN A 298 -1.37 -3.16 -24.47
N ILE A 299 -2.68 -3.24 -24.31
CA ILE A 299 -3.62 -2.13 -24.52
C ILE A 299 -4.17 -1.67 -23.19
N VAL A 300 -4.03 -0.38 -22.87
CA VAL A 300 -4.41 0.19 -21.58
C VAL A 300 -5.88 0.60 -21.61
N TYR A 301 -6.76 -0.22 -21.06
CA TYR A 301 -8.21 0.04 -20.96
C TYR A 301 -8.63 0.50 -19.55
N GLY A 302 -7.71 0.52 -18.56
CA GLY A 302 -8.04 0.84 -17.17
C GLY A 302 -8.89 -0.25 -16.52
N LEU A 303 -9.76 0.14 -15.58
CA LEU A 303 -10.56 -0.79 -14.76
C LEU A 303 -11.57 -1.64 -15.55
N GLN A 304 -11.81 -1.31 -16.81
CA GLN A 304 -12.76 -2.04 -17.68
C GLN A 304 -12.12 -3.23 -18.39
N VAL A 305 -10.83 -3.43 -18.23
CA VAL A 305 -10.07 -4.45 -18.95
C VAL A 305 -10.63 -5.86 -18.78
N ALA A 306 -11.13 -6.21 -17.61
CA ALA A 306 -11.70 -7.53 -17.34
C ALA A 306 -12.99 -7.80 -18.13
N ASP A 307 -13.81 -6.76 -18.34
CA ASP A 307 -15.04 -6.86 -19.14
C ASP A 307 -14.71 -6.94 -20.63
N ILE A 308 -13.70 -6.18 -21.08
CA ILE A 308 -13.21 -6.22 -22.47
C ILE A 308 -12.57 -7.57 -22.77
N LYS A 309 -11.76 -8.13 -21.87
CA LYS A 309 -11.20 -9.48 -22.05
C LYS A 309 -12.30 -10.51 -22.27
N ARG A 310 -13.29 -10.55 -21.36
CA ARG A 310 -14.42 -11.49 -21.49
C ARG A 310 -15.17 -11.35 -22.81
N ALA A 311 -15.36 -10.11 -23.27
CA ALA A 311 -16.04 -9.85 -24.54
C ALA A 311 -15.19 -10.28 -25.75
N VAL A 312 -13.85 -10.08 -25.72
CA VAL A 312 -12.94 -10.56 -26.75
C VAL A 312 -12.92 -12.08 -26.78
N GLU A 313 -12.77 -12.74 -25.63
CA GLU A 313 -12.77 -14.21 -25.53
C GLU A 313 -14.08 -14.81 -26.05
N ALA A 314 -15.24 -14.27 -25.62
CA ALA A 314 -16.54 -14.74 -26.09
C ALA A 314 -16.73 -14.60 -27.62
N GLN A 315 -16.13 -13.55 -28.21
CA GLN A 315 -16.22 -13.32 -29.64
C GLN A 315 -15.23 -14.20 -30.44
N LEU A 316 -14.10 -14.57 -29.83
CA LEU A 316 -13.15 -15.54 -30.38
C LEU A 316 -13.70 -16.98 -30.33
N GLU A 317 -14.54 -17.31 -29.35
CA GLU A 317 -15.19 -18.63 -29.24
C GLU A 317 -16.39 -18.79 -30.19
N ASN A 318 -17.11 -17.70 -30.49
CA ASN A 318 -18.35 -17.73 -31.29
C ASN A 318 -18.14 -17.57 -32.81
N GLN A 319 -16.92 -17.43 -33.29
CA GLN A 319 -16.50 -17.42 -34.70
C GLN A 319 -15.59 -18.64 -35.00
#